data_60b3357afedd83a64823870b4a467205
#
_entry.id   60b3357afedd83a64823870b4a467205
#
_cell.length_a   1.000
_cell.length_b   1.000
_cell.length_c   1.000
_cell.angle_alpha   90.00
_cell.angle_beta   90.00
_cell.angle_gamma   90.00
#
_symmetry.space_group_name_H-M   'P 1'
#
loop_
_entity.id
_entity.type
_entity.pdbx_description
1 polymer ?
#
loop_
_entity_poly.entity_id
_entity_poly.type
_entity_poly.pdbx_seq_one_letter_code
_entity_poly.pdbx_strand_id
1 'polypeptide(L)'
;MERFDVRRGIIKEVVENGGLSELAKEFFEKVERTSAESFEGSHGVMTSINGRFENGALIVDVTNVAPDFDNPESMKSAMEDRKRWTTFLDKATGYNSKQRGD
;
A
#
# COMPACT_ATOMS: atom_id res chain seq x y z
N MET A 1 -4.09 6.23 -10.39
CA MET A 1 -4.50 4.85 -10.07
C MET A 1 -3.52 3.86 -10.69
N GLU A 2 -3.00 2.96 -9.92
CA GLU A 2 -2.05 1.95 -10.38
C GLU A 2 -2.62 0.56 -10.19
N ARG A 3 -2.23 -0.35 -11.05
CA ARG A 3 -2.65 -1.75 -11.02
C ARG A 3 -1.43 -2.65 -10.98
N PHE A 4 -1.42 -3.59 -10.03
CA PHE A 4 -0.36 -4.58 -9.89
C PHE A 4 -0.97 -5.98 -9.94
N ASP A 5 -0.37 -6.88 -10.71
CA ASP A 5 -0.77 -8.27 -10.70
C ASP A 5 -0.48 -8.88 -9.33
N VAL A 6 -1.37 -9.77 -8.88
CA VAL A 6 -1.25 -10.44 -7.59
C VAL A 6 -0.93 -11.91 -7.83
N ARG A 7 0.08 -12.41 -7.13
CA ARG A 7 0.45 -13.82 -7.20
C ARG A 7 -0.71 -14.70 -6.76
N ARG A 8 -0.91 -15.81 -7.46
CA ARG A 8 -1.98 -16.77 -7.18
C ARG A 8 -1.98 -17.20 -5.72
N GLY A 9 -3.14 -17.12 -5.08
CA GLY A 9 -3.34 -17.51 -3.69
C GLY A 9 -3.12 -16.39 -2.66
N ILE A 10 -2.50 -15.28 -3.03
CA ILE A 10 -2.23 -14.17 -2.10
C ILE A 10 -3.53 -13.48 -1.66
N ILE A 11 -4.47 -13.23 -2.57
CA ILE A 11 -5.75 -12.58 -2.22
C ILE A 11 -6.48 -13.40 -1.16
N LYS A 12 -6.55 -14.71 -1.37
CA LYS A 12 -7.21 -15.63 -0.42
C LYS A 12 -6.51 -15.59 0.94
N GLU A 13 -5.19 -15.63 0.95
CA GLU A 13 -4.39 -15.58 2.18
C GLU A 13 -4.62 -14.28 2.93
N VAL A 14 -4.59 -13.13 2.24
CA VAL A 14 -4.83 -11.83 2.85
C VAL A 14 -6.24 -11.74 3.43
N VAL A 15 -7.25 -12.20 2.70
CA VAL A 15 -8.65 -12.20 3.17
C VAL A 15 -8.84 -13.10 4.38
N GLU A 16 -8.23 -14.27 4.40
CA GLU A 16 -8.29 -15.20 5.54
C GLU A 16 -7.61 -14.65 6.79
N ASN A 17 -6.62 -13.77 6.63
CA ASN A 17 -5.89 -13.15 7.74
C ASN A 17 -6.50 -11.82 8.21
N GLY A 18 -7.74 -11.54 7.87
CA GLY A 18 -8.45 -10.36 8.35
C GLY A 18 -8.73 -9.32 7.26
N GLY A 19 -8.27 -9.56 6.03
CA GLY A 19 -8.50 -8.69 4.88
C GLY A 19 -7.35 -7.72 4.60
N LEU A 20 -7.47 -6.99 3.51
CA LEU A 20 -6.45 -6.05 3.06
C LEU A 20 -6.22 -4.92 4.08
N SER A 21 -7.26 -4.49 4.78
CA SER A 21 -7.15 -3.48 5.84
C SER A 21 -6.26 -3.92 6.99
N GLU A 22 -6.33 -5.18 7.40
CA GLU A 22 -5.45 -5.69 8.46
C GLU A 22 -3.99 -5.72 8.03
N LEU A 23 -3.72 -6.07 6.78
CA LEU A 23 -2.38 -5.99 6.23
C LEU A 23 -1.90 -4.53 6.19
N ALA A 24 -2.75 -3.61 5.74
CA ALA A 24 -2.42 -2.20 5.66
C ALA A 24 -2.13 -1.58 7.03
N LYS A 25 -2.82 -2.01 8.09
CA LYS A 25 -2.58 -1.53 9.45
C LYS A 25 -1.17 -1.80 9.97
N GLU A 26 -0.49 -2.79 9.43
CA GLU A 26 0.90 -3.07 9.79
C GLU A 26 1.86 -2.00 9.25
N PHE A 27 1.44 -1.24 8.24
CA PHE A 27 2.30 -0.30 7.52
C PHE A 27 1.89 1.15 7.65
N PHE A 28 0.60 1.45 7.85
CA PHE A 28 0.06 2.80 7.81
C PHE A 28 -0.60 3.19 9.14
N GLU A 29 -0.49 4.48 9.50
CA GLU A 29 -1.03 4.99 10.77
C GLU A 29 -2.55 4.97 10.82
N LYS A 30 -3.20 5.37 9.72
CA LYS A 30 -4.65 5.40 9.64
C LYS A 30 -5.11 4.45 8.56
N VAL A 31 -5.92 3.47 8.94
CA VAL A 31 -6.49 2.51 8.01
C VAL A 31 -7.93 2.24 8.41
N GLU A 32 -8.84 2.38 7.47
CA GLU A 32 -10.25 2.03 7.62
C GLU A 32 -10.60 0.92 6.65
N ARG A 33 -11.34 -0.06 7.14
CA ARG A 33 -11.82 -1.14 6.33
C ARG A 33 -13.05 -0.69 5.55
N THR A 34 -13.00 -0.78 4.22
CA THR A 34 -14.14 -0.50 3.37
C THR A 34 -14.84 -1.77 2.89
N SER A 35 -14.08 -2.87 2.78
CA SER A 35 -14.62 -4.22 2.55
C SER A 35 -13.55 -5.26 2.91
N ALA A 36 -13.87 -6.56 2.78
CA ALA A 36 -12.92 -7.64 3.02
C ALA A 36 -11.68 -7.55 2.11
N GLU A 37 -11.83 -6.94 0.94
CA GLU A 37 -10.76 -6.84 -0.06
C GLU A 37 -10.31 -5.41 -0.34
N SER A 38 -10.72 -4.44 0.49
CA SER A 38 -10.40 -3.03 0.26
C SER A 38 -10.21 -2.27 1.56
N PHE A 39 -9.44 -1.18 1.46
CA PHE A 39 -9.22 -0.28 2.59
C PHE A 39 -9.01 1.15 2.09
N GLU A 40 -9.10 2.08 3.03
CA GLU A 40 -8.82 3.49 2.84
C GLU A 40 -8.01 3.98 4.03
N GLY A 41 -7.02 4.83 3.81
CA GLY A 41 -6.19 5.30 4.90
C GLY A 41 -5.23 6.41 4.52
N SER A 42 -4.28 6.66 5.42
CA SER A 42 -3.22 7.67 5.22
C SER A 42 -2.01 7.38 6.11
N HIS A 43 -0.85 7.87 5.70
CA HIS A 43 0.38 7.77 6.48
C HIS A 43 1.40 8.81 5.99
N GLY A 44 1.85 9.69 6.86
CA GLY A 44 2.88 10.67 6.54
C GLY A 44 2.53 11.53 5.33
N VAL A 45 3.42 11.54 4.33
CA VAL A 45 3.21 12.32 3.09
C VAL A 45 2.13 11.72 2.19
N MET A 46 1.73 10.48 2.43
CA MET A 46 0.62 9.83 1.74
C MET A 46 -0.69 10.23 2.41
N THR A 47 -1.29 11.32 1.94
CA THR A 47 -2.47 11.91 2.57
C THR A 47 -3.76 11.16 2.29
N SER A 48 -3.79 10.36 1.24
CA SER A 48 -4.92 9.49 0.91
C SER A 48 -4.40 8.22 0.24
N ILE A 49 -4.78 7.08 0.80
CA ILE A 49 -4.39 5.76 0.28
C ILE A 49 -5.67 4.95 0.12
N ASN A 50 -5.93 4.47 -1.09
CA ASN A 50 -7.03 3.56 -1.35
C ASN A 50 -6.47 2.30 -2.01
N GLY A 51 -6.85 1.15 -1.52
CA GLY A 51 -6.42 -0.12 -2.11
C GLY A 51 -7.56 -1.12 -2.14
N ARG A 52 -7.61 -1.92 -3.20
CA ARG A 52 -8.58 -3.00 -3.33
C ARG A 52 -8.03 -4.10 -4.24
N PHE A 53 -8.51 -5.30 -4.02
CA PHE A 53 -8.32 -6.40 -4.96
C PHE A 53 -9.46 -6.41 -5.96
N GLU A 54 -9.14 -6.53 -7.24
CA GLU A 54 -10.14 -6.57 -8.31
C GLU A 54 -9.60 -7.43 -9.45
N ASN A 55 -10.37 -8.45 -9.85
CA ASN A 55 -10.02 -9.32 -10.98
C ASN A 55 -8.60 -9.90 -10.92
N GLY A 56 -8.17 -10.34 -9.73
CA GLY A 56 -6.84 -10.92 -9.55
C GLY A 56 -5.70 -9.92 -9.51
N ALA A 57 -6.01 -8.64 -9.35
CA ALA A 57 -5.02 -7.57 -9.27
C ALA A 57 -5.25 -6.69 -8.05
N LEU A 58 -4.21 -5.99 -7.64
CA LEU A 58 -4.29 -4.95 -6.61
C LEU A 58 -4.40 -3.60 -7.31
N ILE A 59 -5.48 -2.89 -7.05
CA ILE A 59 -5.70 -1.54 -7.57
C ILE A 59 -5.46 -0.56 -6.42
N VAL A 60 -4.56 0.38 -6.62
CA VAL A 60 -4.22 1.37 -5.60
C VAL A 60 -4.29 2.78 -6.15
N ASP A 61 -4.69 3.69 -5.29
CA ASP A 61 -4.73 5.12 -5.58
C ASP A 61 -4.15 5.86 -4.38
N VAL A 62 -3.06 6.58 -4.59
CA VAL A 62 -2.33 7.27 -3.52
C VAL A 62 -2.16 8.73 -3.88
N THR A 63 -2.52 9.59 -2.95
CA THR A 63 -2.27 11.04 -3.05
C THR A 63 -1.12 11.38 -2.10
N ASN A 64 -0.06 11.97 -2.64
CA ASN A 64 1.11 12.38 -1.86
C ASN A 64 1.21 13.89 -1.79
N VAL A 65 1.72 14.38 -0.64
CA VAL A 65 2.15 15.78 -0.49
C VAL A 65 3.65 15.82 -0.78
N ALA A 66 4.11 16.78 -1.57
CA ALA A 66 5.52 16.94 -1.86
C ALA A 66 6.31 17.21 -0.58
N PRO A 67 7.47 16.55 -0.35
CA PRO A 67 8.30 16.85 0.81
C PRO A 67 8.92 18.25 0.70
N ASP A 68 9.26 18.83 1.86
CA ASP A 68 10.02 20.07 1.93
C ASP A 68 11.49 19.76 1.63
N PHE A 69 11.95 20.13 0.45
CA PHE A 69 13.32 19.84 0.00
C PHE A 69 14.38 20.62 0.77
N ASP A 70 14.00 21.69 1.47
CA ASP A 70 14.91 22.46 2.32
C ASP A 70 15.04 21.88 3.72
N ASN A 71 14.23 20.86 4.05
CA ASN A 71 14.23 20.22 5.36
C ASN A 71 14.70 18.76 5.23
N PRO A 72 15.91 18.43 5.74
CA PRO A 72 16.44 17.06 5.67
C PRO A 72 15.54 16.01 6.35
N GLU A 73 14.86 16.37 7.44
CA GLU A 73 13.95 15.46 8.14
C GLU A 73 12.72 15.12 7.29
N SER A 74 12.20 16.10 6.55
CA SER A 74 11.08 15.89 5.63
C SER A 74 11.46 14.92 4.51
N MET A 75 12.66 15.09 3.94
CA MET A 75 13.18 14.19 2.92
C MET A 75 13.36 12.77 3.45
N LYS A 76 13.90 12.63 4.65
CA LYS A 76 14.09 11.33 5.30
C LYS A 76 12.74 10.63 5.53
N SER A 77 11.75 11.36 6.03
CA SER A 77 10.40 10.81 6.24
C SER A 77 9.75 10.35 4.93
N ALA A 78 9.91 11.12 3.86
CA ALA A 78 9.38 10.74 2.54
C ALA A 78 10.03 9.46 2.01
N MET A 79 11.34 9.29 2.22
CA MET A 79 12.05 8.07 1.83
C MET A 79 11.58 6.85 2.64
N GLU A 80 11.36 7.02 3.94
CA GLU A 80 10.85 5.96 4.82
C GLU A 80 9.44 5.54 4.41
N ASP A 81 8.58 6.51 4.11
CA ASP A 81 7.21 6.24 3.66
C ASP A 81 7.22 5.48 2.32
N ARG A 82 8.12 5.81 1.42
CA ARG A 82 8.25 5.11 0.15
C ARG A 82 8.69 3.65 0.35
N LYS A 83 9.63 3.40 1.26
CA LYS A 83 10.05 2.04 1.59
C LYS A 83 8.91 1.23 2.20
N ARG A 84 8.15 1.86 3.08
CA ARG A 84 6.98 1.27 3.71
C ARG A 84 5.92 0.88 2.67
N TRP A 85 5.66 1.77 1.74
CA TRP A 85 4.75 1.53 0.62
C TRP A 85 5.20 0.33 -0.23
N THR A 86 6.48 0.29 -0.59
CA THR A 86 7.07 -0.80 -1.38
C THR A 86 6.92 -2.14 -0.65
N THR A 87 7.21 -2.17 0.66
CA THR A 87 7.06 -3.38 1.47
C THR A 87 5.61 -3.84 1.54
N PHE A 88 4.68 -2.89 1.68
CA PHE A 88 3.25 -3.20 1.63
C PHE A 88 2.87 -3.86 0.29
N LEU A 89 3.31 -3.29 -0.83
CA LEU A 89 3.05 -3.86 -2.15
C LEU A 89 3.64 -5.26 -2.29
N ASP A 90 4.85 -5.50 -1.78
CA ASP A 90 5.47 -6.82 -1.80
C ASP A 90 4.59 -7.87 -1.11
N LYS A 91 4.05 -7.54 0.04
CA LYS A 91 3.19 -8.45 0.80
C LYS A 91 1.81 -8.61 0.19
N ALA A 92 1.24 -7.52 -0.32
CA ALA A 92 -0.12 -7.53 -0.87
C ALA A 92 -0.19 -8.21 -2.24
N THR A 93 0.90 -8.19 -3.01
CA THR A 93 0.94 -8.81 -4.34
C THR A 93 1.65 -10.17 -4.35
N GLY A 94 2.52 -10.43 -3.38
CA GLY A 94 3.38 -11.62 -3.38
C GLY A 94 4.58 -11.50 -4.32
N TYR A 95 4.77 -10.33 -4.94
CA TYR A 95 5.89 -10.05 -5.83
C TYR A 95 6.73 -8.89 -5.29
N ASN A 96 8.05 -8.96 -5.47
CA ASN A 96 8.93 -7.83 -5.13
C ASN A 96 8.86 -6.76 -6.24
N SER A 97 9.48 -5.60 -6.02
CA SER A 97 9.43 -4.49 -6.97
C SER A 97 9.99 -4.85 -8.36
N LYS A 98 11.02 -5.67 -8.41
CA LYS A 98 11.59 -6.15 -9.68
C LYS A 98 10.59 -7.00 -10.46
N GLN A 99 9.85 -7.87 -9.77
CA GLN A 99 8.84 -8.73 -10.39
C GLN A 99 7.59 -7.94 -10.82
N ARG A 100 7.25 -6.88 -10.09
CA ARG A 100 6.13 -5.99 -10.45
C ARG A 100 6.47 -5.04 -11.60
N GLY A 101 7.75 -4.84 -11.88
CA GLY A 101 8.19 -3.89 -12.89
C GLY A 101 8.25 -2.43 -12.44
N ASP A 102 8.32 -2.21 -11.15
CA ASP A 102 8.42 -0.85 -10.59
C ASP A 102 9.82 -0.27 -10.80
#